data_4c4c5a84a0f9df80f278978dc0dba0f9
#
_entry.id   4c4c5a84a0f9df80f278978dc0dba0f9
#
_cell.length_a   1.000
_cell.length_b   1.000
_cell.length_c   1.000
_cell.angle_alpha   90.00
_cell.angle_beta   90.00
_cell.angle_gamma   90.00
#
_symmetry.space_group_name_H-M   'P 1'
#
loop_
_entity.id
_entity.type
_entity.pdbx_description
1 polymer ?
#
loop_
_entity_poly.entity_id
_entity_poly.type
_entity_poly.pdbx_seq_one_letter_code
_entity_poly.pdbx_strand_id
1 'polypeptide(L)'
;MAAIANGELGVRSALGASRWRLVRLLLAENVRLALLAGTLGVAGAYGLVRAFVVIDPIRLPRVHEITIDSSVLALALSATVLTGLLFGIAPALRLSRPDLSGVLKGGSATPAAMGPGGRGRTWLVALEVAFALVLLVAAGLLLRSFVARVTRPLGFKPQGTLALELPFWVGSRIDDLLERLRAVPGVEAAGASSALPHQHPNTVCDACIEVEGHPIRTGVAYRSGVHVVTSGYLQAAGLTLRRGRFLNRDDGANTPYAAVASESFARRFFPREDPMGRRIRWSGEDWRVIVGVVGDVRGFGIESDPVPALYVSHRQTSAAHATDVLVRISLPARAVAGPLRRELRGWNDRMVIGRIAAMDDLLSESVAVPRFYMLLVSAFAVFALSIAAIGVYATLSHSVARRTREIGVRMALGAEPPAVFSMVLREGVSGLAAGAAIGLAGSWASTRVLESLLFGVRPDDFTTFWGAATLLLLVGLLACYLPARRATRVDPIEALRTE
;
A
#
# COMPACT_ATOMS: atom_id res chain seq x y z
N MET A 1 7.86 -39.55 -1.58
CA MET A 1 9.29 -39.37 -1.89
C MET A 1 10.22 -39.57 -0.67
N ALA A 2 10.02 -38.93 0.48
CA ALA A 2 10.91 -39.10 1.64
C ALA A 2 11.06 -40.54 2.17
N ALA A 3 10.03 -41.38 2.08
CA ALA A 3 10.10 -42.77 2.54
C ALA A 3 10.93 -43.67 1.59
N ILE A 4 10.84 -43.44 0.30
CA ILE A 4 11.62 -44.15 -0.73
C ILE A 4 13.11 -43.75 -0.63
N ALA A 5 13.36 -42.43 -0.41
CA ALA A 5 14.71 -41.89 -0.22
C ALA A 5 15.40 -42.48 1.05
N ASN A 6 14.65 -42.66 2.15
CA ASN A 6 15.20 -43.23 3.37
C ASN A 6 15.62 -44.72 3.20
N GLY A 7 14.86 -45.49 2.43
CA GLY A 7 15.24 -46.89 2.09
C GLY A 7 16.51 -46.95 1.22
N GLU A 8 16.60 -46.11 0.18
CA GLU A 8 17.74 -46.04 -0.72
C GLU A 8 19.02 -45.56 -0.02
N LEU A 9 18.88 -44.55 0.85
CA LEU A 9 20.01 -44.06 1.66
C LEU A 9 20.48 -45.09 2.68
N GLY A 10 19.55 -45.85 3.28
CA GLY A 10 19.89 -46.97 4.16
C GLY A 10 20.70 -48.07 3.46
N VAL A 11 20.28 -48.48 2.26
CA VAL A 11 20.99 -49.44 1.43
C VAL A 11 22.38 -48.93 1.04
N ARG A 12 22.48 -47.68 0.62
CA ARG A 12 23.80 -47.08 0.25
C ARG A 12 24.74 -46.92 1.45
N SER A 13 24.20 -46.64 2.63
CA SER A 13 24.97 -46.61 3.88
C SER A 13 25.47 -48.00 4.26
N ALA A 14 24.64 -49.03 4.10
CA ALA A 14 25.03 -50.44 4.34
C ALA A 14 26.09 -50.93 3.33
N LEU A 15 26.10 -50.40 2.12
CA LEU A 15 27.12 -50.68 1.08
C LEU A 15 28.39 -49.84 1.25
N GLY A 16 28.60 -49.13 2.38
CA GLY A 16 29.82 -48.44 2.73
C GLY A 16 29.97 -47.01 2.17
N ALA A 17 28.89 -46.37 1.76
CA ALA A 17 28.97 -44.98 1.32
C ALA A 17 29.39 -44.05 2.48
N SER A 18 30.43 -43.22 2.25
CA SER A 18 30.85 -42.24 3.26
C SER A 18 29.79 -41.19 3.53
N ARG A 19 29.73 -40.74 4.79
CA ARG A 19 28.75 -39.69 5.22
C ARG A 19 28.77 -38.45 4.34
N TRP A 20 29.96 -38.01 3.93
CA TRP A 20 30.18 -36.87 3.08
C TRP A 20 29.58 -37.06 1.66
N ARG A 21 29.63 -38.28 1.13
CA ARG A 21 29.05 -38.62 -0.17
C ARG A 21 27.54 -38.54 -0.14
N LEU A 22 26.90 -38.97 0.96
CA LEU A 22 25.44 -38.87 1.15
C LEU A 22 25.00 -37.43 1.34
N VAL A 23 25.73 -36.63 2.14
CA VAL A 23 25.47 -35.18 2.31
C VAL A 23 25.55 -34.44 0.98
N ARG A 24 26.63 -34.69 0.21
CA ARG A 24 26.82 -34.05 -1.10
C ARG A 24 25.72 -34.41 -2.10
N LEU A 25 25.24 -35.66 -2.08
CA LEU A 25 24.14 -36.10 -2.95
C LEU A 25 22.82 -35.34 -2.62
N LEU A 26 22.44 -35.27 -1.34
CA LEU A 26 21.25 -34.57 -0.88
C LEU A 26 21.32 -33.07 -1.13
N LEU A 27 22.49 -32.46 -0.90
CA LEU A 27 22.70 -31.05 -1.21
C LEU A 27 22.59 -30.79 -2.71
N ALA A 28 23.19 -31.65 -3.56
CA ALA A 28 23.10 -31.49 -5.01
C ALA A 28 21.67 -31.60 -5.52
N GLU A 29 20.85 -32.50 -4.95
CA GLU A 29 19.43 -32.64 -5.31
C GLU A 29 18.63 -31.39 -4.91
N ASN A 30 18.80 -30.91 -3.67
CA ASN A 30 18.11 -29.71 -3.20
C ASN A 30 18.53 -28.47 -3.99
N VAL A 31 19.83 -28.31 -4.31
CA VAL A 31 20.30 -27.17 -5.13
C VAL A 31 19.74 -27.22 -6.55
N ARG A 32 19.66 -28.43 -7.16
CA ARG A 32 19.02 -28.56 -8.50
C ARG A 32 17.57 -28.15 -8.47
N LEU A 33 16.80 -28.61 -7.47
CA LEU A 33 15.40 -28.23 -7.31
C LEU A 33 15.24 -26.72 -7.05
N ALA A 34 16.11 -26.15 -6.21
CA ALA A 34 16.13 -24.72 -5.94
C ALA A 34 16.44 -23.91 -7.22
N LEU A 35 17.41 -24.33 -8.02
CA LEU A 35 17.75 -23.68 -9.28
C LEU A 35 16.59 -23.76 -10.30
N LEU A 36 15.94 -24.92 -10.43
CA LEU A 36 14.76 -25.08 -11.28
C LEU A 36 13.60 -24.16 -10.83
N ALA A 37 13.32 -24.14 -9.52
CA ALA A 37 12.32 -23.24 -8.96
C ALA A 37 12.70 -21.77 -9.15
N GLY A 38 13.97 -21.44 -8.96
CA GLY A 38 14.49 -20.08 -9.15
C GLY A 38 14.41 -19.60 -10.60
N THR A 39 14.74 -20.44 -11.57
CA THR A 39 14.62 -20.09 -13.01
C THR A 39 13.16 -19.89 -13.42
N LEU A 40 12.24 -20.74 -12.95
CA LEU A 40 10.80 -20.56 -13.17
C LEU A 40 10.29 -19.29 -12.48
N GLY A 41 10.77 -19.01 -11.27
CA GLY A 41 10.43 -17.78 -10.53
C GLY A 41 10.91 -16.52 -11.26
N VAL A 42 12.13 -16.50 -11.77
CA VAL A 42 12.66 -15.38 -12.56
C VAL A 42 11.91 -15.21 -13.87
N ALA A 43 11.60 -16.30 -14.58
CA ALA A 43 10.82 -16.25 -15.82
C ALA A 43 9.40 -15.71 -15.55
N GLY A 44 8.77 -16.17 -14.48
CA GLY A 44 7.46 -15.65 -14.03
C GLY A 44 7.51 -14.18 -13.65
N ALA A 45 8.51 -13.76 -12.89
CA ALA A 45 8.72 -12.36 -12.51
C ALA A 45 8.94 -11.47 -13.73
N TYR A 46 9.75 -11.92 -14.71
CA TYR A 46 9.95 -11.20 -15.96
C TYR A 46 8.65 -11.03 -16.74
N GLY A 47 7.86 -12.12 -16.86
CA GLY A 47 6.55 -12.07 -17.54
C GLY A 47 5.58 -11.12 -16.84
N LEU A 48 5.52 -11.15 -15.50
CA LEU A 48 4.66 -10.27 -14.70
C LEU A 48 5.08 -8.80 -14.82
N VAL A 49 6.37 -8.49 -14.74
CA VAL A 49 6.88 -7.12 -14.90
C VAL A 49 6.56 -6.60 -16.30
N ARG A 50 6.79 -7.40 -17.35
CA ARG A 50 6.43 -7.02 -18.71
C ARG A 50 4.94 -6.79 -18.88
N ALA A 51 4.10 -7.68 -18.39
CA ALA A 51 2.65 -7.53 -18.43
C ALA A 51 2.21 -6.26 -17.70
N PHE A 52 2.79 -5.98 -16.52
CA PHE A 52 2.52 -4.78 -15.74
C PHE A 52 2.90 -3.50 -16.50
N VAL A 53 4.08 -3.46 -17.12
CA VAL A 53 4.54 -2.30 -17.91
C VAL A 53 3.66 -2.07 -19.14
N VAL A 54 3.22 -3.15 -19.85
CA VAL A 54 2.38 -3.04 -21.05
C VAL A 54 0.95 -2.60 -20.71
N ILE A 55 0.38 -3.16 -19.65
CA ILE A 55 -1.00 -2.87 -19.25
C ILE A 55 -1.10 -1.50 -18.56
N ASP A 56 -0.05 -1.10 -17.85
CA ASP A 56 0.00 0.12 -17.00
C ASP A 56 -1.31 0.39 -16.24
N PRO A 57 -1.78 -0.55 -15.42
CA PRO A 57 -3.11 -0.50 -14.81
C PRO A 57 -3.26 0.64 -13.80
N ILE A 58 -2.16 1.25 -13.39
CA ILE A 58 -2.09 2.25 -12.30
C ILE A 58 -1.66 3.62 -12.82
N ARG A 59 -1.25 3.72 -14.11
CA ARG A 59 -0.67 4.93 -14.72
C ARG A 59 0.49 5.50 -13.90
N LEU A 60 1.47 4.64 -13.59
CA LEU A 60 2.64 5.04 -12.82
C LEU A 60 3.52 6.01 -13.62
N PRO A 61 4.02 7.10 -13.00
CA PRO A 61 5.06 7.90 -13.61
C PRO A 61 6.29 7.02 -13.91
N ARG A 62 6.83 7.13 -15.13
CA ARG A 62 8.05 6.41 -15.55
C ARG A 62 7.93 4.88 -15.51
N VAL A 63 6.74 4.33 -15.72
CA VAL A 63 6.51 2.87 -15.72
C VAL A 63 7.45 2.12 -16.66
N HIS A 64 7.86 2.74 -17.76
CA HIS A 64 8.79 2.17 -18.76
C HIS A 64 10.23 2.04 -18.26
N GLU A 65 10.60 2.70 -17.16
CA GLU A 65 11.93 2.58 -16.54
C GLU A 65 12.01 1.34 -15.61
N ILE A 66 10.89 0.68 -15.34
CA ILE A 66 10.85 -0.53 -14.51
C ILE A 66 11.46 -1.69 -15.29
N THR A 67 12.68 -2.07 -14.92
CA THR A 67 13.42 -3.18 -15.53
C THR A 67 13.99 -4.09 -14.45
N ILE A 68 14.17 -5.36 -14.81
CA ILE A 68 14.90 -6.31 -13.97
C ILE A 68 16.38 -6.20 -14.35
N ASP A 69 17.18 -5.63 -13.48
CA ASP A 69 18.60 -5.47 -13.69
C ASP A 69 19.42 -6.66 -13.18
N SER A 70 20.72 -6.66 -13.47
CA SER A 70 21.65 -7.73 -13.06
C SER A 70 21.79 -7.87 -11.55
N SER A 71 21.62 -6.79 -10.78
CA SER A 71 21.71 -6.80 -9.32
C SER A 71 20.52 -7.51 -8.68
N VAL A 72 19.32 -7.29 -9.21
CA VAL A 72 18.10 -7.99 -8.79
C VAL A 72 18.19 -9.48 -9.12
N LEU A 73 18.69 -9.83 -10.32
CA LEU A 73 18.90 -11.23 -10.69
C LEU A 73 19.93 -11.92 -9.82
N ALA A 74 21.06 -11.26 -9.52
CA ALA A 74 22.10 -11.79 -8.64
C ALA A 74 21.58 -12.02 -7.21
N LEU A 75 20.79 -11.07 -6.69
CA LEU A 75 20.13 -11.19 -5.39
C LEU A 75 19.15 -12.36 -5.36
N ALA A 76 18.29 -12.49 -6.37
CA ALA A 76 17.32 -13.57 -6.47
C ALA A 76 18.02 -14.95 -6.57
N LEU A 77 19.08 -15.06 -7.37
CA LEU A 77 19.88 -16.28 -7.50
C LEU A 77 20.56 -16.62 -6.17
N SER A 78 21.18 -15.64 -5.52
CA SER A 78 21.85 -15.81 -4.23
C SER A 78 20.88 -16.29 -3.15
N ALA A 79 19.70 -15.68 -3.06
CA ALA A 79 18.63 -16.08 -2.14
C ALA A 79 18.14 -17.51 -2.44
N THR A 80 17.98 -17.85 -3.72
CA THR A 80 17.57 -19.19 -4.16
C THR A 80 18.58 -20.26 -3.74
N VAL A 81 19.88 -20.03 -4.01
CA VAL A 81 20.95 -20.96 -3.64
C VAL A 81 21.08 -21.07 -2.13
N LEU A 82 21.06 -19.95 -1.41
CA LEU A 82 21.13 -19.92 0.06
C LEU A 82 19.97 -20.70 0.68
N THR A 83 18.77 -20.52 0.19
CA THR A 83 17.56 -21.25 0.64
C THR A 83 17.72 -22.74 0.38
N GLY A 84 18.15 -23.14 -0.82
CA GLY A 84 18.40 -24.54 -1.18
C GLY A 84 19.45 -25.20 -0.28
N LEU A 85 20.52 -24.48 0.07
CA LEU A 85 21.57 -24.94 1.00
C LEU A 85 21.01 -25.06 2.44
N LEU A 86 20.34 -24.05 2.95
CA LEU A 86 19.79 -24.04 4.32
C LEU A 86 18.80 -25.20 4.54
N PHE A 87 17.88 -25.41 3.61
CA PHE A 87 16.91 -26.50 3.70
C PHE A 87 17.52 -27.87 3.37
N GLY A 88 18.65 -27.94 2.66
CA GLY A 88 19.40 -29.17 2.37
C GLY A 88 20.29 -29.60 3.51
N ILE A 89 20.94 -28.70 4.22
CA ILE A 89 21.93 -29.00 5.28
C ILE A 89 21.27 -29.69 6.49
N ALA A 90 20.12 -29.22 6.96
CA ALA A 90 19.48 -29.74 8.16
C ALA A 90 19.08 -31.24 8.05
N PRO A 91 18.44 -31.70 6.96
CA PRO A 91 18.19 -33.14 6.72
C PRO A 91 19.49 -33.93 6.51
N ALA A 92 20.44 -33.38 5.75
CA ALA A 92 21.71 -34.04 5.43
C ALA A 92 22.52 -34.35 6.70
N LEU A 93 22.61 -33.40 7.64
CA LEU A 93 23.31 -33.59 8.92
C LEU A 93 22.59 -34.60 9.84
N ARG A 94 21.26 -34.65 9.80
CA ARG A 94 20.47 -35.60 10.61
C ARG A 94 20.59 -37.01 10.09
N LEU A 95 20.52 -37.22 8.77
CA LEU A 95 20.64 -38.53 8.14
C LEU A 95 22.07 -39.07 8.16
N SER A 96 23.10 -38.23 8.34
CA SER A 96 24.49 -38.63 8.48
C SER A 96 24.85 -39.20 9.86
N ARG A 97 23.93 -39.19 10.85
CA ARG A 97 24.10 -39.83 12.17
C ARG A 97 23.08 -40.98 12.31
N PRO A 98 23.30 -42.13 11.68
CA PRO A 98 22.48 -43.30 11.91
C PRO A 98 22.72 -43.82 13.34
N ASP A 99 21.67 -43.81 14.13
CA ASP A 99 21.69 -44.47 15.44
C ASP A 99 21.53 -45.99 15.19
N LEU A 100 22.65 -46.65 14.91
CA LEU A 100 22.70 -48.09 14.68
C LEU A 100 22.19 -48.88 15.87
N SER A 101 22.18 -48.34 17.09
CA SER A 101 21.67 -48.96 18.30
C SER A 101 20.13 -49.07 18.30
N GLY A 102 19.43 -48.13 17.62
CA GLY A 102 17.95 -48.16 17.51
C GLY A 102 17.44 -49.17 16.47
N VAL A 103 18.24 -49.45 15.42
CA VAL A 103 17.87 -50.40 14.36
C VAL A 103 18.06 -51.87 14.80
N LEU A 104 19.00 -52.15 15.70
CA LEU A 104 19.33 -53.51 16.20
C LEU A 104 18.46 -53.95 17.41
N LYS A 105 17.82 -53.04 18.12
CA LYS A 105 16.83 -53.34 19.16
C LYS A 105 15.45 -53.37 18.54
N GLY A 106 15.16 -54.45 17.85
CA GLY A 106 13.81 -54.80 17.37
C GLY A 106 12.81 -54.78 18.52
N GLY A 107 11.85 -53.90 18.45
CA GLY A 107 10.68 -53.96 19.33
C GLY A 107 10.75 -53.11 20.58
N SER A 108 10.44 -51.91 20.44
CA SER A 108 9.56 -51.09 21.31
C SER A 108 9.47 -49.70 20.72
N ALA A 109 8.35 -49.43 20.07
CA ALA A 109 8.01 -48.08 19.63
C ALA A 109 7.80 -47.20 20.88
N THR A 110 8.90 -46.61 21.37
CA THR A 110 8.78 -45.46 22.27
C THR A 110 8.05 -44.35 21.50
N PRO A 111 7.11 -43.65 22.09
CA PRO A 111 6.33 -42.65 21.38
C PRO A 111 7.23 -41.54 20.92
N ALA A 112 7.67 -41.60 19.64
CA ALA A 112 8.47 -40.58 18.97
C ALA A 112 7.66 -39.30 18.69
N ALA A 113 6.68 -39.03 19.50
CA ALA A 113 5.85 -37.84 19.45
C ALA A 113 6.56 -36.56 19.88
N MET A 114 7.74 -36.68 20.51
CA MET A 114 8.52 -35.54 21.01
C MET A 114 9.99 -35.52 20.55
N GLY A 115 10.33 -36.22 19.48
CA GLY A 115 11.67 -36.12 18.90
C GLY A 115 11.96 -34.74 18.31
N PRO A 116 13.24 -34.32 18.25
CA PRO A 116 13.62 -32.98 17.75
C PRO A 116 13.16 -32.66 16.33
N GLY A 117 12.70 -33.66 15.57
CA GLY A 117 12.12 -33.51 14.23
C GLY A 117 10.70 -32.93 14.19
N GLY A 118 9.86 -33.23 15.19
CA GLY A 118 8.49 -32.72 15.28
C GLY A 118 8.46 -31.23 15.65
N ARG A 119 9.25 -30.84 16.65
CA ARG A 119 9.34 -29.44 17.09
C ARG A 119 9.84 -28.50 15.99
N GLY A 120 10.89 -28.90 15.23
CA GLY A 120 11.42 -28.09 14.14
C GLY A 120 10.40 -27.79 13.05
N ARG A 121 9.50 -28.71 12.75
CA ARG A 121 8.44 -28.54 11.73
C ARG A 121 7.31 -27.63 12.22
N THR A 122 6.90 -27.76 13.47
CA THR A 122 5.93 -26.85 14.09
C THR A 122 6.45 -25.42 14.13
N TRP A 123 7.73 -25.22 14.44
CA TRP A 123 8.34 -23.90 14.40
C TRP A 123 8.39 -23.29 12.99
N LEU A 124 8.63 -24.11 11.97
CA LEU A 124 8.64 -23.64 10.59
C LEU A 124 7.26 -23.16 10.15
N VAL A 125 6.21 -23.92 10.48
CA VAL A 125 4.81 -23.50 10.25
C VAL A 125 4.46 -22.25 11.06
N ALA A 126 4.89 -22.17 12.33
CA ALA A 126 4.65 -20.97 13.13
C ALA A 126 5.32 -19.74 12.54
N LEU A 127 6.51 -19.89 11.97
CA LEU A 127 7.23 -18.80 11.29
C LEU A 127 6.54 -18.37 9.98
N GLU A 128 6.08 -19.32 9.17
CA GLU A 128 5.30 -19.04 7.96
C GLU A 128 4.00 -18.27 8.29
N VAL A 129 3.28 -18.73 9.31
CA VAL A 129 2.05 -18.09 9.81
C VAL A 129 2.35 -16.69 10.35
N ALA A 130 3.47 -16.52 11.07
CA ALA A 130 3.88 -15.22 11.59
C ALA A 130 4.19 -14.22 10.45
N PHE A 131 4.96 -14.64 9.44
CA PHE A 131 5.23 -13.81 8.26
C PHE A 131 3.96 -13.46 7.47
N ALA A 132 3.07 -14.43 7.28
CA ALA A 132 1.79 -14.20 6.63
C ALA A 132 0.95 -13.15 7.38
N LEU A 133 0.94 -13.21 8.73
CA LEU A 133 0.22 -12.24 9.54
C LEU A 133 0.82 -10.85 9.45
N VAL A 134 2.16 -10.72 9.50
CA VAL A 134 2.84 -9.43 9.33
C VAL A 134 2.48 -8.79 8.00
N LEU A 135 2.53 -9.55 6.90
CA LEU A 135 2.17 -9.04 5.58
C LEU A 135 0.67 -8.71 5.48
N LEU A 136 -0.19 -9.49 6.12
CA LEU A 136 -1.63 -9.25 6.11
C LEU A 136 -2.01 -7.98 6.89
N VAL A 137 -1.36 -7.73 8.04
CA VAL A 137 -1.52 -6.49 8.81
C VAL A 137 -1.01 -5.30 7.98
N ALA A 138 0.18 -5.42 7.39
CA ALA A 138 0.74 -4.37 6.54
C ALA A 138 -0.18 -4.04 5.36
N ALA A 139 -0.70 -5.06 4.66
CA ALA A 139 -1.65 -4.89 3.57
C ALA A 139 -2.95 -4.22 4.03
N GLY A 140 -3.47 -4.63 5.17
CA GLY A 140 -4.69 -4.05 5.77
C GLY A 140 -4.51 -2.58 6.15
N LEU A 141 -3.37 -2.21 6.75
CA LEU A 141 -3.04 -0.82 7.09
C LEU A 141 -2.90 0.05 5.84
N LEU A 142 -2.19 -0.44 4.80
CA LEU A 142 -2.03 0.27 3.54
C LEU A 142 -3.36 0.43 2.80
N LEU A 143 -4.21 -0.60 2.79
CA LEU A 143 -5.55 -0.54 2.20
C LEU A 143 -6.41 0.52 2.90
N ARG A 144 -6.46 0.52 4.23
CA ARG A 144 -7.21 1.53 4.99
C ARG A 144 -6.65 2.94 4.79
N SER A 145 -5.33 3.07 4.78
CA SER A 145 -4.65 4.33 4.49
C SER A 145 -5.02 4.85 3.09
N PHE A 146 -5.02 3.97 2.10
CA PHE A 146 -5.42 4.32 0.73
C PHE A 146 -6.89 4.74 0.65
N VAL A 147 -7.80 3.95 1.23
CA VAL A 147 -9.23 4.28 1.28
C VAL A 147 -9.46 5.60 2.00
N ALA A 148 -8.84 5.81 3.15
CA ALA A 148 -8.94 7.07 3.89
C ALA A 148 -8.46 8.27 3.05
N ARG A 149 -7.43 8.10 2.21
CA ARG A 149 -6.92 9.15 1.32
C ARG A 149 -7.90 9.48 0.19
N VAL A 150 -8.49 8.46 -0.45
CA VAL A 150 -9.35 8.63 -1.62
C VAL A 150 -10.77 9.07 -1.26
N THR A 151 -11.28 8.67 -0.10
CA THR A 151 -12.66 8.99 0.33
C THR A 151 -12.82 10.32 1.04
N ARG A 152 -11.74 11.02 1.38
CA ARG A 152 -11.83 12.33 2.02
C ARG A 152 -12.37 13.38 1.06
N PRO A 153 -13.27 14.27 1.52
CA PRO A 153 -13.78 15.39 0.71
C PRO A 153 -12.62 16.31 0.31
N LEU A 154 -12.48 16.60 -0.97
CA LEU A 154 -11.41 17.43 -1.52
C LEU A 154 -11.61 18.93 -1.26
N GLY A 155 -12.86 19.36 -1.06
CA GLY A 155 -13.23 20.77 -0.93
C GLY A 155 -13.37 21.50 -2.26
N PHE A 156 -13.11 20.84 -3.38
CA PHE A 156 -13.33 21.31 -4.75
C PHE A 156 -13.92 20.18 -5.61
N LYS A 157 -14.38 20.52 -6.82
CA LYS A 157 -15.03 19.55 -7.72
C LYS A 157 -14.11 19.20 -8.88
N PRO A 158 -13.41 18.03 -8.85
CA PRO A 158 -12.52 17.63 -9.94
C PRO A 158 -13.26 17.19 -11.19
N GLN A 159 -14.45 16.57 -11.04
CA GLN A 159 -15.26 16.07 -12.17
C GLN A 159 -15.66 17.21 -13.09
N GLY A 160 -15.50 17.01 -14.41
CA GLY A 160 -15.81 18.02 -15.40
C GLY A 160 -14.90 19.27 -15.33
N THR A 161 -13.67 19.12 -14.81
CA THR A 161 -12.70 20.19 -14.76
C THR A 161 -11.43 19.79 -15.51
N LEU A 162 -10.99 20.63 -16.45
CA LEU A 162 -9.69 20.53 -17.12
C LEU A 162 -8.71 21.46 -16.45
N ALA A 163 -7.47 21.00 -16.28
CA ALA A 163 -6.35 21.81 -15.80
C ALA A 163 -5.36 22.05 -16.95
N LEU A 164 -4.86 23.27 -17.03
CA LEU A 164 -3.87 23.71 -17.99
C LEU A 164 -2.78 24.47 -17.24
N GLU A 165 -1.55 24.05 -17.41
CA GLU A 165 -0.38 24.78 -16.91
C GLU A 165 0.16 25.69 -18.02
N LEU A 166 0.23 26.98 -17.76
CA LEU A 166 0.66 27.97 -18.72
C LEU A 166 1.99 28.60 -18.29
N PRO A 167 2.80 29.09 -19.25
CA PRO A 167 4.03 29.82 -18.92
C PRO A 167 3.74 31.09 -18.08
N PHE A 168 4.66 31.45 -17.18
CA PHE A 168 4.50 32.54 -16.21
C PHE A 168 4.18 33.90 -16.86
N TRP A 169 4.70 34.17 -18.07
CA TRP A 169 4.49 35.42 -18.80
C TRP A 169 3.03 35.63 -19.26
N VAL A 170 2.21 34.59 -19.26
CA VAL A 170 0.78 34.69 -19.56
C VAL A 170 0.03 35.43 -18.46
N GLY A 171 0.53 35.38 -17.22
CA GLY A 171 -0.13 35.94 -16.05
C GLY A 171 -0.51 37.43 -16.18
N SER A 172 0.25 38.22 -16.88
CA SER A 172 -0.04 39.64 -17.14
C SER A 172 -1.23 39.88 -18.09
N ARG A 173 -1.59 38.88 -18.90
CA ARG A 173 -2.71 38.92 -19.88
C ARG A 173 -3.72 37.81 -19.66
N ILE A 174 -3.77 37.26 -18.46
CA ILE A 174 -4.60 36.09 -18.14
C ILE A 174 -6.09 36.36 -18.32
N ASP A 175 -6.56 37.56 -18.04
CA ASP A 175 -7.98 37.93 -18.17
C ASP A 175 -8.48 37.81 -19.61
N ASP A 176 -7.71 38.33 -20.59
CA ASP A 176 -8.01 38.26 -22.03
C ASP A 176 -8.11 36.76 -22.47
N LEU A 177 -7.15 35.95 -22.04
CA LEU A 177 -7.15 34.54 -22.34
C LEU A 177 -8.38 33.83 -21.74
N LEU A 178 -8.71 34.08 -20.48
CA LEU A 178 -9.85 33.47 -19.81
C LEU A 178 -11.19 33.84 -20.46
N GLU A 179 -11.33 35.04 -20.99
CA GLU A 179 -12.52 35.44 -21.75
C GLU A 179 -12.69 34.62 -23.03
N ARG A 180 -11.60 34.42 -23.78
CA ARG A 180 -11.60 33.55 -24.98
C ARG A 180 -11.94 32.10 -24.63
N LEU A 181 -11.33 31.56 -23.57
CA LEU A 181 -11.60 30.17 -23.15
C LEU A 181 -13.06 29.98 -22.72
N ARG A 182 -13.71 30.99 -22.09
CA ARG A 182 -15.14 30.94 -21.75
C ARG A 182 -16.05 30.98 -22.97
N ALA A 183 -15.59 31.52 -24.10
CA ALA A 183 -16.35 31.54 -25.34
C ALA A 183 -16.35 30.17 -26.08
N VAL A 184 -15.49 29.23 -25.67
CA VAL A 184 -15.44 27.90 -26.29
C VAL A 184 -16.68 27.10 -25.93
N PRO A 185 -17.40 26.51 -26.92
CA PRO A 185 -18.57 25.69 -26.67
C PRO A 185 -18.28 24.53 -25.70
N GLY A 186 -19.12 24.39 -24.70
CA GLY A 186 -18.98 23.37 -23.66
C GLY A 186 -18.14 23.80 -22.45
N VAL A 187 -17.66 25.04 -22.41
CA VAL A 187 -17.03 25.65 -21.22
C VAL A 187 -18.10 26.37 -20.40
N GLU A 188 -18.23 26.02 -19.14
CA GLU A 188 -19.14 26.64 -18.16
C GLU A 188 -18.46 27.76 -17.39
N ALA A 189 -17.20 27.56 -16.98
CA ALA A 189 -16.42 28.55 -16.25
C ALA A 189 -14.92 28.35 -16.54
N ALA A 190 -14.18 29.44 -16.49
CA ALA A 190 -12.72 29.42 -16.54
C ALA A 190 -12.14 30.37 -15.51
N GLY A 191 -11.10 29.95 -14.84
CA GLY A 191 -10.39 30.74 -13.83
C GLY A 191 -8.96 30.26 -13.68
N ALA A 192 -8.11 31.09 -13.11
CA ALA A 192 -6.70 30.75 -12.92
C ALA A 192 -6.27 30.96 -11.47
N SER A 193 -5.24 30.23 -11.08
CA SER A 193 -4.57 30.31 -9.79
C SER A 193 -3.06 30.24 -9.96
N SER A 194 -2.32 30.62 -8.93
CA SER A 194 -0.87 30.43 -8.87
C SER A 194 -0.45 28.97 -8.63
N ALA A 195 -1.38 28.09 -8.28
CA ALA A 195 -1.18 26.65 -8.15
C ALA A 195 -2.49 25.89 -8.33
N LEU A 196 -2.42 24.67 -8.84
CA LEU A 196 -3.59 23.80 -8.93
C LEU A 196 -4.08 23.37 -7.52
N PRO A 197 -5.37 23.09 -7.33
CA PRO A 197 -5.95 22.78 -6.01
C PRO A 197 -5.29 21.57 -5.31
N HIS A 198 -4.77 20.61 -6.08
CA HIS A 198 -4.11 19.42 -5.55
C HIS A 198 -2.60 19.59 -5.28
N GLN A 199 -2.02 20.71 -5.71
CA GLN A 199 -0.60 21.05 -5.51
C GLN A 199 -0.43 21.93 -4.29
N HIS A 200 0.78 21.94 -3.73
CA HIS A 200 1.13 22.95 -2.76
C HIS A 200 1.17 24.33 -3.44
N PRO A 201 0.60 25.37 -2.82
CA PRO A 201 0.75 26.71 -3.34
C PRO A 201 2.23 27.04 -3.44
N ASN A 202 2.63 27.68 -4.54
CA ASN A 202 4.02 28.09 -4.78
C ASN A 202 4.55 29.03 -3.68
N THR A 203 3.65 29.70 -2.99
CA THR A 203 3.95 30.56 -1.86
C THR A 203 3.40 29.93 -0.57
N VAL A 204 4.16 29.01 -0.01
CA VAL A 204 3.93 28.54 1.37
C VAL A 204 4.76 29.42 2.28
N CYS A 205 4.09 30.05 3.20
CA CYS A 205 4.73 31.01 4.07
C CYS A 205 4.58 30.55 5.52
N ASP A 206 5.73 30.29 6.14
CA ASP A 206 5.84 30.05 7.55
C ASP A 206 6.06 31.40 8.26
N ALA A 207 5.08 31.84 9.06
CA ALA A 207 5.15 33.06 9.87
C ALA A 207 5.12 34.41 9.13
N CYS A 208 4.69 34.48 7.86
CA CYS A 208 4.59 35.75 7.12
C CYS A 208 3.19 36.37 7.09
N ILE A 209 2.21 35.76 7.74
CA ILE A 209 0.87 36.32 7.85
C ILE A 209 0.79 37.19 9.08
N GLU A 210 0.47 38.45 8.89
CA GLU A 210 0.21 39.38 9.96
C GLU A 210 -1.28 39.70 10.00
N VAL A 211 -1.83 39.70 11.22
CA VAL A 211 -3.22 40.08 11.48
C VAL A 211 -3.19 41.40 12.25
N GLU A 212 -3.97 42.37 11.81
CA GLU A 212 -4.04 43.69 12.46
C GLU A 212 -4.48 43.53 13.93
N GLY A 213 -3.69 44.13 14.84
CA GLY A 213 -3.95 44.04 16.28
C GLY A 213 -3.48 42.75 16.96
N HIS A 214 -2.88 41.79 16.20
CA HIS A 214 -2.35 40.56 16.78
C HIS A 214 -0.83 40.48 16.51
N PRO A 215 0.00 40.50 17.54
CA PRO A 215 1.47 40.39 17.36
C PRO A 215 1.78 39.01 16.77
N ILE A 216 2.74 38.97 15.84
CA ILE A 216 3.30 37.70 15.32
C ILE A 216 3.91 36.95 16.49
N ARG A 217 3.41 35.78 16.82
CA ARG A 217 4.04 34.90 17.80
C ARG A 217 5.33 34.34 17.21
N THR A 218 6.46 34.92 17.56
CA THR A 218 7.78 34.40 17.21
C THR A 218 7.94 32.98 17.75
N GLY A 219 8.32 32.04 16.89
CA GLY A 219 8.56 30.63 17.26
C GLY A 219 7.46 29.64 16.91
N VAL A 220 6.32 30.06 16.37
CA VAL A 220 5.29 29.16 15.86
C VAL A 220 5.25 29.30 14.34
N ALA A 221 5.78 28.29 13.63
CA ALA A 221 5.69 28.20 12.18
C ALA A 221 4.23 27.96 11.74
N TYR A 222 3.57 29.00 11.25
CA TYR A 222 2.22 28.90 10.69
C TYR A 222 2.33 28.64 9.19
N ARG A 223 2.35 27.37 8.79
CA ARG A 223 2.24 27.04 7.36
C ARG A 223 0.89 27.52 6.84
N SER A 224 0.92 28.51 5.98
CA SER A 224 -0.26 29.04 5.28
C SER A 224 0.05 29.14 3.80
N GLY A 225 -0.89 28.73 2.96
CA GLY A 225 -0.81 28.85 1.53
C GLY A 225 -1.43 30.16 1.05
N VAL A 226 -0.73 30.91 0.20
CA VAL A 226 -1.32 32.07 -0.48
C VAL A 226 -1.52 31.72 -1.95
N HIS A 227 -2.77 31.81 -2.40
CA HIS A 227 -3.17 31.59 -3.78
C HIS A 227 -3.53 32.90 -4.44
N VAL A 228 -2.79 33.26 -5.48
CA VAL A 228 -3.15 34.38 -6.36
C VAL A 228 -4.15 33.86 -7.37
N VAL A 229 -5.37 34.42 -7.39
CA VAL A 229 -6.47 33.87 -8.18
C VAL A 229 -7.20 34.93 -8.99
N THR A 230 -7.84 34.48 -10.07
CA THR A 230 -8.75 35.33 -10.86
C THR A 230 -10.19 35.22 -10.34
N SER A 231 -11.03 36.15 -10.69
CA SER A 231 -12.44 36.20 -10.25
C SER A 231 -13.28 34.96 -10.61
N GLY A 232 -12.93 34.28 -11.70
CA GLY A 232 -13.63 33.05 -12.14
C GLY A 232 -13.17 31.77 -11.46
N TYR A 233 -12.14 31.83 -10.59
CA TYR A 233 -11.53 30.64 -9.99
C TYR A 233 -12.50 29.85 -9.10
N LEU A 234 -13.34 30.54 -8.32
CA LEU A 234 -14.31 29.88 -7.44
C LEU A 234 -15.23 28.93 -8.23
N GLN A 235 -15.80 29.42 -9.34
CA GLN A 235 -16.71 28.64 -10.18
C GLN A 235 -15.97 27.53 -10.92
N ALA A 236 -14.80 27.84 -11.48
CA ALA A 236 -14.00 26.87 -12.22
C ALA A 236 -13.53 25.71 -11.33
N ALA A 237 -13.05 25.99 -10.13
CA ALA A 237 -12.63 24.99 -9.17
C ALA A 237 -13.82 24.32 -8.42
N GLY A 238 -15.01 24.93 -8.46
CA GLY A 238 -16.17 24.47 -7.72
C GLY A 238 -16.00 24.56 -6.20
N LEU A 239 -15.33 25.63 -5.73
CA LEU A 239 -15.18 25.91 -4.32
C LEU A 239 -16.52 26.35 -3.72
N THR A 240 -16.74 26.00 -2.46
CA THR A 240 -17.95 26.40 -1.74
C THR A 240 -17.70 27.69 -0.97
N LEU A 241 -18.40 28.77 -1.33
CA LEU A 241 -18.43 29.97 -0.52
C LEU A 241 -19.28 29.74 0.73
N ARG A 242 -18.71 29.98 1.91
CA ARG A 242 -19.37 29.80 3.21
C ARG A 242 -19.98 31.10 3.73
N ARG A 243 -19.23 32.19 3.61
CA ARG A 243 -19.64 33.50 4.11
C ARG A 243 -19.08 34.61 3.22
N GLY A 244 -19.80 35.77 3.17
CA GLY A 244 -19.35 36.93 2.43
C GLY A 244 -19.41 36.76 0.92
N ARG A 245 -18.42 37.33 0.22
CA ARG A 245 -18.26 37.24 -1.25
C ARG A 245 -16.90 36.70 -1.64
N PHE A 246 -16.81 36.17 -2.82
CA PHE A 246 -15.50 35.88 -3.44
C PHE A 246 -14.94 37.12 -4.13
N LEU A 247 -13.67 37.03 -4.56
CA LEU A 247 -13.02 38.06 -5.35
C LEU A 247 -13.71 38.24 -6.69
N ASN A 248 -13.90 39.46 -7.12
CA ASN A 248 -14.56 39.81 -8.37
C ASN A 248 -13.66 40.67 -9.26
N ARG A 249 -14.15 41.11 -10.41
CA ARG A 249 -13.38 41.94 -11.36
C ARG A 249 -13.09 43.36 -10.84
N ASP A 250 -13.88 43.85 -9.88
CA ASP A 250 -13.74 45.17 -9.29
C ASP A 250 -12.62 45.20 -8.25
N ASP A 251 -12.16 44.04 -7.76
CA ASP A 251 -11.03 43.96 -6.84
C ASP A 251 -9.70 44.19 -7.61
N GLY A 252 -9.49 45.40 -8.08
CA GLY A 252 -8.32 45.87 -8.85
C GLY A 252 -7.35 46.72 -8.02
N ALA A 253 -6.29 47.22 -8.66
CA ALA A 253 -5.21 47.97 -8.00
C ALA A 253 -5.67 49.26 -7.33
N ASN A 254 -6.76 49.88 -7.82
CA ASN A 254 -7.26 51.16 -7.34
C ASN A 254 -8.41 51.03 -6.32
N THR A 255 -8.68 49.82 -5.85
CA THR A 255 -9.75 49.53 -4.86
C THR A 255 -9.12 49.02 -3.56
N PRO A 256 -9.86 49.05 -2.44
CA PRO A 256 -9.35 48.45 -1.20
C PRO A 256 -8.96 47.00 -1.41
N TYR A 257 -7.79 46.65 -0.98
CA TYR A 257 -7.27 45.31 -1.20
C TYR A 257 -8.10 44.28 -0.43
N ALA A 258 -8.55 43.26 -1.14
CA ALA A 258 -9.42 42.21 -0.66
C ALA A 258 -8.70 40.86 -0.56
N ALA A 259 -9.11 40.06 0.40
CA ALA A 259 -8.70 38.67 0.54
C ALA A 259 -9.87 37.77 0.92
N VAL A 260 -9.81 36.50 0.53
CA VAL A 260 -10.75 35.47 0.93
C VAL A 260 -9.99 34.39 1.69
N ALA A 261 -10.46 34.03 2.88
CA ALA A 261 -9.85 33.08 3.75
C ALA A 261 -10.48 31.68 3.62
N SER A 262 -9.74 30.61 3.82
CA SER A 262 -10.32 29.28 4.03
C SER A 262 -10.89 29.12 5.44
N GLU A 263 -11.78 28.14 5.68
CA GLU A 263 -12.31 27.86 7.01
C GLU A 263 -11.19 27.51 8.01
N SER A 264 -10.18 26.76 7.60
CA SER A 264 -9.01 26.43 8.43
C SER A 264 -8.17 27.67 8.77
N PHE A 265 -8.03 28.61 7.81
CA PHE A 265 -7.40 29.89 8.06
C PHE A 265 -8.18 30.70 9.10
N ALA A 266 -9.48 30.80 8.92
CA ALA A 266 -10.35 31.51 9.86
C ALA A 266 -10.28 30.90 11.28
N ARG A 267 -10.39 29.58 11.43
CA ARG A 267 -10.28 28.91 12.72
C ARG A 267 -8.91 29.10 13.38
N ARG A 268 -7.84 29.17 12.60
CA ARG A 268 -6.47 29.25 13.13
C ARG A 268 -6.10 30.67 13.59
N PHE A 269 -6.42 31.66 12.75
CA PHE A 269 -6.00 33.03 13.01
C PHE A 269 -7.03 33.85 13.79
N PHE A 270 -8.31 33.42 13.75
CA PHE A 270 -9.43 34.07 14.43
C PHE A 270 -10.28 33.06 15.24
N PRO A 271 -9.67 32.35 16.24
CA PRO A 271 -10.34 31.22 16.91
C PRO A 271 -11.59 31.63 17.72
N ARG A 272 -11.70 32.90 18.08
CA ARG A 272 -12.81 33.45 18.90
C ARG A 272 -13.42 34.71 18.30
N GLU A 273 -13.01 35.08 17.10
CA GLU A 273 -13.43 36.32 16.44
C GLU A 273 -14.00 36.04 15.06
N ASP A 274 -14.82 36.96 14.57
CA ASP A 274 -15.26 36.93 13.16
C ASP A 274 -14.13 37.42 12.27
N PRO A 275 -13.68 36.62 11.29
CA PRO A 275 -12.64 37.03 10.35
C PRO A 275 -13.12 38.12 9.35
N MET A 276 -14.45 38.28 9.18
CA MET A 276 -15.01 39.21 8.20
C MET A 276 -14.67 40.66 8.56
N GLY A 277 -14.17 41.40 7.57
CA GLY A 277 -13.77 42.81 7.76
C GLY A 277 -12.45 43.02 8.49
N ARG A 278 -11.81 41.95 9.00
CA ARG A 278 -10.49 42.03 9.62
C ARG A 278 -9.41 42.24 8.54
N ARG A 279 -8.34 42.95 8.90
CA ARG A 279 -7.24 43.24 8.02
C ARG A 279 -6.08 42.28 8.25
N ILE A 280 -5.54 41.80 7.17
CA ILE A 280 -4.37 40.90 7.14
C ILE A 280 -3.37 41.39 6.12
N ARG A 281 -2.11 41.07 6.30
CA ARG A 281 -1.07 41.19 5.27
C ARG A 281 -0.14 40.00 5.27
N TRP A 282 0.60 39.78 4.17
CA TRP A 282 1.56 38.69 4.01
C TRP A 282 2.86 39.22 3.42
N SER A 283 3.98 38.76 3.92
CA SER A 283 5.33 39.10 3.42
C SER A 283 5.58 40.58 3.22
N GLY A 284 5.01 41.46 4.05
CA GLY A 284 5.21 42.90 3.94
C GLY A 284 4.41 43.59 2.82
N GLU A 285 3.49 42.87 2.14
CA GLU A 285 2.55 43.46 1.18
C GLU A 285 1.54 44.40 1.86
N ASP A 286 0.69 45.05 1.08
CA ASP A 286 -0.34 45.94 1.59
C ASP A 286 -1.44 45.20 2.40
N TRP A 287 -2.04 45.90 3.34
CA TRP A 287 -3.14 45.41 4.14
C TRP A 287 -4.37 45.12 3.29
N ARG A 288 -4.93 43.90 3.48
CA ARG A 288 -6.11 43.38 2.79
C ARG A 288 -7.24 43.14 3.75
N VAL A 289 -8.45 43.42 3.36
CA VAL A 289 -9.65 43.15 4.14
C VAL A 289 -10.18 41.77 3.78
N ILE A 290 -10.49 40.94 4.77
CA ILE A 290 -11.17 39.65 4.55
C ILE A 290 -12.63 39.93 4.18
N VAL A 291 -12.97 39.63 2.91
CA VAL A 291 -14.31 39.88 2.33
C VAL A 291 -15.15 38.60 2.21
N GLY A 292 -14.55 37.44 2.44
CA GLY A 292 -15.25 36.17 2.37
C GLY A 292 -14.49 35.02 3.00
N VAL A 293 -15.24 33.94 3.25
CA VAL A 293 -14.70 32.66 3.74
C VAL A 293 -15.19 31.54 2.82
N VAL A 294 -14.24 30.73 2.36
CA VAL A 294 -14.50 29.53 1.53
C VAL A 294 -14.21 28.25 2.28
N GLY A 295 -14.78 27.15 1.83
CA GLY A 295 -14.47 25.83 2.36
C GLY A 295 -12.99 25.47 2.20
N ASP A 296 -12.50 24.59 3.06
CA ASP A 296 -11.13 24.11 3.01
C ASP A 296 -10.89 23.25 1.76
N VAL A 297 -9.79 23.51 1.06
CA VAL A 297 -9.30 22.69 -0.05
C VAL A 297 -8.21 21.77 0.47
N ARG A 298 -8.31 20.49 0.16
CA ARG A 298 -7.30 19.48 0.52
C ARG A 298 -6.52 19.09 -0.72
N GLY A 299 -5.19 19.27 -0.67
CA GLY A 299 -4.29 18.74 -1.67
C GLY A 299 -4.08 17.24 -1.52
N PHE A 300 -3.81 16.54 -2.61
CA PHE A 300 -3.37 15.14 -2.59
C PHE A 300 -1.92 15.07 -2.10
N GLY A 301 -1.65 14.13 -1.18
CA GLY A 301 -0.31 13.93 -0.62
C GLY A 301 -0.03 14.67 0.68
N ILE A 302 -0.98 15.42 1.21
CA ILE A 302 -0.80 16.10 2.48
C ILE A 302 -1.21 15.17 3.62
N GLU A 303 -0.26 14.88 4.49
CA GLU A 303 -0.38 14.00 5.65
C GLU A 303 -1.12 14.64 6.82
N SER A 304 -1.57 15.87 6.67
CA SER A 304 -2.12 16.68 7.76
C SER A 304 -3.48 17.30 7.41
N ASP A 305 -4.04 17.99 8.38
CA ASP A 305 -5.22 18.83 8.24
C ASP A 305 -5.07 19.85 7.08
N PRO A 306 -6.18 20.37 6.52
CA PRO A 306 -6.13 21.35 5.44
C PRO A 306 -5.18 22.49 5.79
N VAL A 307 -4.25 22.79 4.90
CA VAL A 307 -3.36 23.94 5.08
C VAL A 307 -4.21 25.21 5.04
N PRO A 308 -4.14 26.06 6.06
CA PRO A 308 -4.81 27.36 6.03
C PRO A 308 -4.46 28.09 4.75
N ALA A 309 -5.46 28.53 4.01
CA ALA A 309 -5.26 29.16 2.71
C ALA A 309 -5.87 30.56 2.66
N LEU A 310 -5.16 31.45 1.97
CA LEU A 310 -5.57 32.80 1.67
C LEU A 310 -5.65 32.97 0.15
N TYR A 311 -6.74 33.49 -0.36
CA TYR A 311 -6.93 33.79 -1.78
C TYR A 311 -6.89 35.28 -1.98
N VAL A 312 -6.05 35.76 -2.91
CA VAL A 312 -5.87 37.18 -3.21
C VAL A 312 -6.04 37.43 -4.71
N SER A 313 -6.52 38.63 -5.09
CA SER A 313 -6.72 38.97 -6.49
C SER A 313 -5.39 39.13 -7.23
N HIS A 314 -5.27 38.50 -8.40
CA HIS A 314 -4.11 38.67 -9.30
C HIS A 314 -3.92 40.14 -9.78
N ARG A 315 -4.98 40.95 -9.67
CA ARG A 315 -4.95 42.40 -10.02
C ARG A 315 -4.42 43.28 -8.88
N GLN A 316 -4.28 42.70 -7.68
CA GLN A 316 -3.86 43.42 -6.48
C GLN A 316 -2.51 42.96 -5.95
N THR A 317 -1.74 42.15 -6.70
CA THR A 317 -0.41 41.71 -6.33
C THR A 317 0.45 41.47 -7.54
N SER A 318 1.76 41.72 -7.40
CA SER A 318 2.79 41.36 -8.37
C SER A 318 3.69 40.23 -7.88
N ALA A 319 3.46 39.73 -6.65
CA ALA A 319 4.34 38.76 -6.01
C ALA A 319 4.26 37.36 -6.66
N ALA A 320 3.15 37.03 -7.32
CA ALA A 320 2.98 35.76 -8.06
C ALA A 320 1.97 35.95 -9.20
N HIS A 321 2.06 35.09 -10.21
CA HIS A 321 1.12 35.08 -11.34
C HIS A 321 0.18 33.89 -11.26
N ALA A 322 -1.09 34.13 -11.65
CA ALA A 322 -2.09 33.07 -11.81
C ALA A 322 -1.89 32.42 -13.19
N THR A 323 -1.15 31.31 -13.23
CA THR A 323 -0.75 30.59 -14.47
C THR A 323 -1.42 29.26 -14.65
N ASP A 324 -1.95 28.69 -13.58
CA ASP A 324 -2.63 27.40 -13.60
C ASP A 324 -4.11 27.62 -13.84
N VAL A 325 -4.56 27.32 -15.06
CA VAL A 325 -5.92 27.56 -15.51
C VAL A 325 -6.78 26.33 -15.27
N LEU A 326 -7.93 26.54 -14.63
CA LEU A 326 -9.00 25.58 -14.52
C LEU A 326 -10.16 25.95 -15.46
N VAL A 327 -10.62 24.97 -16.21
CA VAL A 327 -11.74 25.11 -17.13
C VAL A 327 -12.80 24.08 -16.75
N ARG A 328 -13.94 24.52 -16.28
CA ARG A 328 -15.11 23.67 -16.02
C ARG A 328 -15.87 23.45 -17.31
N ILE A 329 -16.18 22.19 -17.58
CA ILE A 329 -16.80 21.76 -18.84
C ILE A 329 -18.07 20.95 -18.59
N SER A 330 -19.06 21.12 -19.48
CA SER A 330 -20.30 20.33 -19.51
C SER A 330 -20.22 19.14 -20.47
N LEU A 331 -19.22 19.14 -21.38
CA LEU A 331 -19.01 18.10 -22.36
C LEU A 331 -17.82 17.20 -21.98
N PRO A 332 -17.71 15.99 -22.52
CA PRO A 332 -16.54 15.14 -22.30
C PRO A 332 -15.23 15.84 -22.66
N ALA A 333 -14.18 15.67 -21.84
CA ALA A 333 -12.88 16.31 -22.00
C ALA A 333 -12.29 16.21 -23.43
N ARG A 334 -12.46 15.05 -24.09
CA ARG A 334 -12.00 14.80 -25.45
C ARG A 334 -12.68 15.73 -26.49
N ALA A 335 -13.90 16.17 -26.25
CA ALA A 335 -14.63 17.05 -27.17
C ALA A 335 -14.18 18.51 -27.04
N VAL A 336 -13.77 18.94 -25.83
CA VAL A 336 -13.41 20.33 -25.54
C VAL A 336 -11.92 20.58 -25.66
N ALA A 337 -11.07 19.61 -25.43
CA ALA A 337 -9.59 19.78 -25.45
C ALA A 337 -9.06 20.25 -26.81
N GLY A 338 -9.62 19.80 -27.94
CA GLY A 338 -9.23 20.25 -29.27
C GLY A 338 -9.54 21.73 -29.53
N PRO A 339 -10.80 22.16 -29.35
CA PRO A 339 -11.17 23.58 -29.39
C PRO A 339 -10.33 24.46 -28.46
N LEU A 340 -10.11 24.06 -27.19
CA LEU A 340 -9.26 24.82 -26.25
C LEU A 340 -7.83 24.99 -26.79
N ARG A 341 -7.24 23.95 -27.37
CA ARG A 341 -5.90 24.06 -27.98
C ARG A 341 -5.86 25.02 -29.16
N ARG A 342 -6.93 25.06 -29.95
CA ARG A 342 -7.03 26.01 -31.09
C ARG A 342 -7.09 27.46 -30.61
N GLU A 343 -7.89 27.73 -29.58
CA GLU A 343 -7.97 29.08 -28.98
C GLU A 343 -6.64 29.51 -28.35
N LEU A 344 -5.96 28.62 -27.62
CA LEU A 344 -4.66 28.89 -27.05
C LEU A 344 -3.61 29.23 -28.12
N ARG A 345 -3.58 28.48 -29.23
CA ARG A 345 -2.68 28.75 -30.37
C ARG A 345 -3.05 30.05 -31.11
N GLY A 346 -4.34 30.28 -31.27
CA GLY A 346 -4.84 31.52 -31.91
C GLY A 346 -4.56 32.77 -31.08
N TRP A 347 -4.45 32.62 -29.73
CA TRP A 347 -4.10 33.71 -28.84
C TRP A 347 -2.58 34.03 -28.91
N ASN A 348 -1.75 33.00 -28.96
CA ASN A 348 -0.30 33.14 -29.18
C ASN A 348 0.29 31.85 -29.77
N ASP A 349 0.75 31.94 -31.03
CA ASP A 349 1.30 30.80 -31.80
C ASP A 349 2.65 30.27 -31.23
N ARG A 350 3.38 31.11 -30.50
CA ARG A 350 4.63 30.73 -29.84
C ARG A 350 4.45 30.16 -28.45
N MET A 351 3.20 30.05 -27.99
CA MET A 351 2.93 29.51 -26.66
C MET A 351 3.17 27.99 -26.65
N VAL A 352 4.10 27.56 -25.83
CA VAL A 352 4.23 26.13 -25.48
C VAL A 352 3.06 25.78 -24.58
N ILE A 353 2.08 25.13 -25.16
CA ILE A 353 0.92 24.63 -24.41
C ILE A 353 1.39 23.41 -23.64
N GLY A 354 1.40 23.51 -22.33
CA GLY A 354 1.65 22.39 -21.44
C GLY A 354 0.59 21.30 -21.57
N ARG A 355 0.54 20.42 -20.63
CA ARG A 355 -0.45 19.34 -20.59
C ARG A 355 -1.85 19.90 -20.32
N ILE A 356 -2.81 19.60 -21.21
CA ILE A 356 -4.24 19.74 -20.92
C ILE A 356 -4.69 18.40 -20.36
N ALA A 357 -5.01 18.35 -19.09
CA ALA A 357 -5.39 17.10 -18.41
C ALA A 357 -6.72 17.26 -17.67
N ALA A 358 -7.50 16.18 -17.59
CA ALA A 358 -8.63 16.17 -16.68
C ALA A 358 -8.11 16.18 -15.23
N MET A 359 -8.77 16.93 -14.36
CA MET A 359 -8.40 17.01 -12.96
C MET A 359 -8.45 15.64 -12.28
N ASP A 360 -9.41 14.79 -12.65
CA ASP A 360 -9.51 13.41 -12.17
C ASP A 360 -8.29 12.55 -12.54
N ASP A 361 -7.73 12.76 -13.75
CA ASP A 361 -6.51 12.05 -14.19
C ASP A 361 -5.30 12.49 -13.32
N LEU A 362 -5.13 13.81 -13.10
CA LEU A 362 -4.06 14.36 -12.27
C LEU A 362 -4.15 13.85 -10.83
N LEU A 363 -5.36 13.77 -10.29
CA LEU A 363 -5.60 13.22 -8.95
C LEU A 363 -5.29 11.72 -8.91
N SER A 364 -5.67 10.97 -9.93
CA SER A 364 -5.36 9.55 -10.04
C SER A 364 -3.85 9.29 -10.11
N GLU A 365 -3.11 10.12 -10.86
CA GLU A 365 -1.66 10.08 -10.94
C GLU A 365 -1.00 10.37 -9.57
N SER A 366 -1.56 11.32 -8.80
CA SER A 366 -1.00 11.67 -7.49
C SER A 366 -1.09 10.56 -6.45
N VAL A 367 -2.06 9.65 -6.59
CA VAL A 367 -2.24 8.48 -5.72
C VAL A 367 -1.72 7.18 -6.33
N ALA A 368 -1.09 7.22 -7.51
CA ALA A 368 -0.62 6.03 -8.21
C ALA A 368 0.42 5.25 -7.40
N VAL A 369 1.40 5.94 -6.81
CA VAL A 369 2.45 5.30 -6.00
C VAL A 369 1.90 4.64 -4.72
N PRO A 370 1.09 5.30 -3.88
CA PRO A 370 0.43 4.64 -2.75
C PRO A 370 -0.43 3.44 -3.16
N ARG A 371 -1.18 3.55 -4.27
CA ARG A 371 -1.97 2.46 -4.83
C ARG A 371 -1.10 1.28 -5.24
N PHE A 372 0.05 1.54 -5.85
CA PHE A 372 1.00 0.51 -6.22
C PHE A 372 1.52 -0.26 -5.00
N TYR A 373 1.99 0.45 -3.96
CA TYR A 373 2.45 -0.21 -2.73
C TYR A 373 1.35 -1.02 -2.05
N MET A 374 0.13 -0.49 -1.97
CA MET A 374 -1.02 -1.22 -1.44
C MET A 374 -1.27 -2.53 -2.21
N LEU A 375 -1.32 -2.48 -3.55
CA LEU A 375 -1.56 -3.65 -4.38
C LEU A 375 -0.42 -4.67 -4.27
N LEU A 376 0.84 -4.21 -4.29
CA LEU A 376 2.01 -5.05 -4.17
C LEU A 376 2.03 -5.82 -2.84
N VAL A 377 1.88 -5.11 -1.72
CA VAL A 377 1.88 -5.74 -0.39
C VAL A 377 0.67 -6.64 -0.21
N SER A 378 -0.50 -6.27 -0.77
CA SER A 378 -1.69 -7.14 -0.75
C SER A 378 -1.48 -8.43 -1.53
N ALA A 379 -0.83 -8.38 -2.69
CA ALA A 379 -0.48 -9.57 -3.45
C ALA A 379 0.47 -10.48 -2.65
N PHE A 380 1.51 -9.93 -2.05
CA PHE A 380 2.40 -10.69 -1.18
C PHE A 380 1.69 -11.28 0.04
N ALA A 381 0.74 -10.56 0.65
CA ALA A 381 -0.06 -11.07 1.76
C ALA A 381 -0.93 -12.27 1.35
N VAL A 382 -1.55 -12.22 0.16
CA VAL A 382 -2.32 -13.34 -0.39
C VAL A 382 -1.42 -14.55 -0.67
N PHE A 383 -0.26 -14.36 -1.26
CA PHE A 383 0.70 -15.44 -1.49
C PHE A 383 1.20 -16.04 -0.18
N ALA A 384 1.59 -15.22 0.79
CA ALA A 384 2.04 -15.70 2.09
C ALA A 384 0.95 -16.48 2.85
N LEU A 385 -0.28 -15.99 2.81
CA LEU A 385 -1.43 -16.68 3.41
C LEU A 385 -1.68 -18.03 2.74
N SER A 386 -1.55 -18.11 1.41
CA SER A 386 -1.71 -19.35 0.65
C SER A 386 -0.60 -20.36 1.00
N ILE A 387 0.65 -19.91 1.07
CA ILE A 387 1.79 -20.76 1.44
C ILE A 387 1.60 -21.26 2.87
N ALA A 388 1.23 -20.39 3.82
CA ALA A 388 0.98 -20.79 5.20
C ALA A 388 -0.16 -21.82 5.31
N ALA A 389 -1.25 -21.65 4.56
CA ALA A 389 -2.35 -22.61 4.52
C ALA A 389 -1.89 -23.99 3.99
N ILE A 390 -1.11 -24.00 2.91
CA ILE A 390 -0.53 -25.22 2.34
C ILE A 390 0.46 -25.85 3.32
N GLY A 391 1.30 -25.07 4.00
CA GLY A 391 2.27 -25.53 5.00
C GLY A 391 1.60 -26.22 6.20
N VAL A 392 0.54 -25.58 6.73
CA VAL A 392 -0.29 -26.15 7.80
C VAL A 392 -0.93 -27.46 7.34
N TYR A 393 -1.59 -27.44 6.18
CA TYR A 393 -2.23 -28.62 5.60
C TYR A 393 -1.24 -29.78 5.40
N ALA A 394 -0.09 -29.52 4.78
CA ALA A 394 0.92 -30.53 4.49
C ALA A 394 1.54 -31.12 5.78
N THR A 395 1.78 -30.28 6.78
CA THR A 395 2.33 -30.69 8.07
C THR A 395 1.37 -31.62 8.80
N LEU A 396 0.07 -31.26 8.89
CA LEU A 396 -0.93 -32.08 9.53
C LEU A 396 -1.23 -33.37 8.76
N SER A 397 -1.34 -33.30 7.43
CA SER A 397 -1.54 -34.50 6.60
C SER A 397 -0.42 -35.51 6.78
N HIS A 398 0.81 -35.02 6.87
CA HIS A 398 1.97 -35.90 7.11
C HIS A 398 1.99 -36.44 8.56
N SER A 399 1.59 -35.66 9.56
CA SER A 399 1.46 -36.11 10.96
C SER A 399 0.44 -37.21 11.06
N VAL A 400 -0.74 -37.04 10.45
CA VAL A 400 -1.79 -38.05 10.39
C VAL A 400 -1.32 -39.34 9.70
N ALA A 401 -0.68 -39.22 8.53
CA ALA A 401 -0.15 -40.35 7.75
C ALA A 401 0.87 -41.20 8.55
N ARG A 402 1.75 -40.54 9.34
CA ARG A 402 2.70 -41.24 10.21
C ARG A 402 2.07 -41.96 11.41
N ARG A 403 0.95 -41.47 11.88
CA ARG A 403 0.23 -41.98 13.05
C ARG A 403 -0.99 -42.83 12.67
N THR A 404 -1.16 -43.18 11.38
CA THR A 404 -2.34 -43.94 10.90
C THR A 404 -2.55 -45.22 11.70
N ARG A 405 -1.45 -45.97 11.99
CA ARG A 405 -1.50 -47.17 12.80
C ARG A 405 -1.91 -46.90 14.27
N GLU A 406 -1.36 -45.86 14.90
CA GLU A 406 -1.72 -45.46 16.27
C GLU A 406 -3.21 -45.05 16.35
N ILE A 407 -3.66 -44.26 15.36
CA ILE A 407 -5.06 -43.83 15.23
C ILE A 407 -5.97 -45.06 15.02
N GLY A 408 -5.58 -45.99 14.14
CA GLY A 408 -6.31 -47.24 13.89
C GLY A 408 -6.43 -48.10 15.13
N VAL A 409 -5.37 -48.32 15.91
CA VAL A 409 -5.40 -49.04 17.18
C VAL A 409 -6.33 -48.38 18.19
N ARG A 410 -6.29 -47.04 18.34
CA ARG A 410 -7.16 -46.29 19.25
C ARG A 410 -8.64 -46.45 18.85
N MET A 411 -8.94 -46.35 17.55
CA MET A 411 -10.30 -46.57 17.05
C MET A 411 -10.78 -48.00 17.23
N ALA A 412 -9.91 -49.00 17.04
CA ALA A 412 -10.20 -50.39 17.31
C ALA A 412 -10.48 -50.67 18.81
N LEU A 413 -9.85 -49.88 19.70
CA LEU A 413 -10.06 -49.93 21.15
C LEU A 413 -11.26 -49.08 21.63
N GLY A 414 -12.08 -48.54 20.70
CA GLY A 414 -13.30 -47.80 21.02
C GLY A 414 -13.16 -46.27 21.13
N ALA A 415 -12.06 -45.68 20.65
CA ALA A 415 -11.97 -44.23 20.61
C ALA A 415 -12.97 -43.64 19.59
N GLU A 416 -13.78 -42.70 20.03
CA GLU A 416 -14.77 -42.04 19.19
C GLU A 416 -14.11 -41.13 18.14
N PRO A 417 -14.65 -41.04 16.90
CA PRO A 417 -14.13 -40.12 15.85
C PRO A 417 -13.94 -38.68 16.28
N PRO A 418 -14.82 -38.04 17.11
CA PRO A 418 -14.60 -36.68 17.61
C PRO A 418 -13.34 -36.52 18.47
N ALA A 419 -12.96 -37.58 19.22
CA ALA A 419 -11.72 -37.52 20.04
C ALA A 419 -10.46 -37.48 19.16
N VAL A 420 -10.45 -38.29 18.08
CA VAL A 420 -9.36 -38.27 17.09
C VAL A 420 -9.31 -36.94 16.36
N PHE A 421 -10.48 -36.43 15.95
CA PHE A 421 -10.58 -35.12 15.31
C PHE A 421 -10.00 -34.00 16.18
N SER A 422 -10.42 -33.92 17.45
CA SER A 422 -9.96 -32.89 18.38
C SER A 422 -8.47 -32.98 18.67
N MET A 423 -7.89 -34.17 18.72
CA MET A 423 -6.48 -34.42 18.92
C MET A 423 -5.65 -33.83 17.75
N VAL A 424 -6.04 -34.12 16.50
CA VAL A 424 -5.33 -33.61 15.30
C VAL A 424 -5.53 -32.11 15.18
N LEU A 425 -6.73 -31.60 15.40
CA LEU A 425 -7.02 -30.17 15.34
C LEU A 425 -6.22 -29.39 16.37
N ARG A 426 -6.10 -29.88 17.61
CA ARG A 426 -5.31 -29.25 18.68
C ARG A 426 -3.82 -29.12 18.31
N GLU A 427 -3.25 -30.10 17.61
CA GLU A 427 -1.87 -30.03 17.12
C GLU A 427 -1.69 -28.88 16.12
N GLY A 428 -2.62 -28.74 15.15
CA GLY A 428 -2.60 -27.64 14.18
C GLY A 428 -2.84 -26.28 14.81
N VAL A 429 -3.82 -26.18 15.71
CA VAL A 429 -4.15 -24.92 16.39
C VAL A 429 -3.00 -24.42 17.24
N SER A 430 -2.21 -25.30 17.86
CA SER A 430 -1.05 -24.88 18.66
C SER A 430 0.01 -24.17 17.82
N GLY A 431 0.28 -24.69 16.61
CA GLY A 431 1.20 -24.04 15.65
C GLY A 431 0.66 -22.71 15.13
N LEU A 432 -0.64 -22.66 14.81
CA LEU A 432 -1.32 -21.42 14.38
C LEU A 432 -1.29 -20.35 15.48
N ALA A 433 -1.59 -20.73 16.72
CA ALA A 433 -1.59 -19.80 17.87
C ALA A 433 -0.21 -19.24 18.15
N ALA A 434 0.84 -20.09 18.13
CA ALA A 434 2.21 -19.66 18.27
C ALA A 434 2.63 -18.71 17.15
N GLY A 435 2.32 -19.05 15.90
CA GLY A 435 2.58 -18.20 14.74
C GLY A 435 1.83 -16.88 14.80
N ALA A 436 0.57 -16.90 15.20
CA ALA A 436 -0.23 -15.68 15.36
C ALA A 436 0.33 -14.76 16.46
N ALA A 437 0.75 -15.31 17.61
CA ALA A 437 1.36 -14.53 18.67
C ALA A 437 2.67 -13.86 18.24
N ILE A 438 3.56 -14.63 17.58
CA ILE A 438 4.82 -14.10 17.03
C ILE A 438 4.54 -13.08 15.93
N GLY A 439 3.56 -13.36 15.05
CA GLY A 439 3.17 -12.48 13.95
C GLY A 439 2.57 -11.16 14.45
N LEU A 440 1.75 -11.16 15.50
CA LEU A 440 1.21 -9.94 16.11
C LEU A 440 2.33 -9.09 16.73
N ALA A 441 3.27 -9.71 17.45
CA ALA A 441 4.43 -9.03 17.99
C ALA A 441 5.33 -8.45 16.89
N GLY A 442 5.59 -9.23 15.83
CA GLY A 442 6.34 -8.81 14.65
C GLY A 442 5.64 -7.68 13.88
N SER A 443 4.32 -7.76 13.72
CA SER A 443 3.52 -6.70 13.11
C SER A 443 3.65 -5.40 13.88
N TRP A 444 3.49 -5.46 15.20
CA TRP A 444 3.63 -4.28 16.06
C TRP A 444 5.02 -3.64 15.95
N ALA A 445 6.09 -4.46 15.91
CA ALA A 445 7.44 -3.96 15.71
C ALA A 445 7.67 -3.34 14.33
N SER A 446 7.04 -3.92 13.27
CA SER A 446 7.17 -3.47 11.89
C SER A 446 6.36 -2.22 11.56
N THR A 447 5.35 -1.87 12.37
CA THR A 447 4.48 -0.69 12.11
C THR A 447 5.25 0.62 12.11
N ARG A 448 6.33 0.73 12.89
CA ARG A 448 7.21 1.91 12.89
C ARG A 448 7.87 2.16 11.52
N VAL A 449 8.20 1.09 10.80
CA VAL A 449 8.78 1.21 9.45
C VAL A 449 7.73 1.68 8.43
N LEU A 450 6.47 1.27 8.64
CA LEU A 450 5.37 1.63 7.77
C LEU A 450 4.78 3.01 8.06
N GLU A 451 5.13 3.63 9.19
CA GLU A 451 4.54 4.90 9.64
C GLU A 451 4.65 6.00 8.58
N SER A 452 5.78 6.09 7.88
CA SER A 452 6.00 7.05 6.80
C SER A 452 5.14 6.81 5.55
N LEU A 453 4.58 5.60 5.39
CA LEU A 453 3.72 5.22 4.27
C LEU A 453 2.22 5.30 4.62
N LEU A 454 1.89 5.41 5.91
CA LEU A 454 0.52 5.44 6.39
C LEU A 454 -0.03 6.87 6.36
N PHE A 455 -1.28 7.01 5.92
CA PHE A 455 -2.01 8.27 5.88
C PHE A 455 -3.34 8.16 6.63
N GLY A 456 -3.52 9.00 7.65
CA GLY A 456 -4.79 9.09 8.38
C GLY A 456 -5.21 7.82 9.14
N VAL A 457 -4.31 6.85 9.29
CA VAL A 457 -4.50 5.61 10.04
C VAL A 457 -3.38 5.50 11.06
N ARG A 458 -3.72 5.17 12.29
CA ARG A 458 -2.73 4.96 13.34
C ARG A 458 -1.99 3.65 13.10
N PRO A 459 -0.66 3.60 13.32
CA PRO A 459 0.11 2.37 13.17
C PRO A 459 -0.40 1.22 14.06
N ASP A 460 -1.02 1.54 15.17
CA ASP A 460 -1.59 0.63 16.17
C ASP A 460 -3.10 0.36 15.98
N ASP A 461 -3.59 0.46 14.72
CA ASP A 461 -5.01 0.28 14.41
C ASP A 461 -5.55 -1.11 14.79
N PHE A 462 -6.19 -1.17 15.93
CA PHE A 462 -6.72 -2.39 16.54
C PHE A 462 -7.63 -3.21 15.60
N THR A 463 -8.44 -2.53 14.80
CA THR A 463 -9.37 -3.21 13.88
C THR A 463 -8.64 -3.95 12.76
N THR A 464 -7.54 -3.41 12.25
CA THR A 464 -6.71 -4.07 11.23
C THR A 464 -5.98 -5.28 11.80
N PHE A 465 -5.40 -5.15 12.99
CA PHE A 465 -4.69 -6.25 13.64
C PHE A 465 -5.62 -7.44 13.91
N TRP A 466 -6.78 -7.19 14.50
CA TRP A 466 -7.73 -8.26 14.80
C TRP A 466 -8.41 -8.82 13.56
N GLY A 467 -8.71 -7.99 12.57
CA GLY A 467 -9.25 -8.44 11.28
C GLY A 467 -8.27 -9.37 10.55
N ALA A 468 -7.00 -9.01 10.49
CA ALA A 468 -5.95 -9.83 9.90
C ALA A 468 -5.75 -11.14 10.67
N ALA A 469 -5.69 -11.09 12.00
CA ALA A 469 -5.56 -12.28 12.84
C ALA A 469 -6.75 -13.23 12.67
N THR A 470 -7.97 -12.70 12.67
CA THR A 470 -9.19 -13.48 12.47
C THR A 470 -9.21 -14.15 11.10
N LEU A 471 -8.88 -13.42 10.03
CA LEU A 471 -8.81 -13.97 8.68
C LEU A 471 -7.78 -15.12 8.59
N LEU A 472 -6.58 -14.89 9.13
CA LEU A 472 -5.53 -15.91 9.15
C LEU A 472 -5.93 -17.15 9.95
N LEU A 473 -6.55 -16.97 11.12
CA LEU A 473 -7.03 -18.10 11.95
C LEU A 473 -8.14 -18.87 11.23
N LEU A 474 -9.07 -18.21 10.56
CA LEU A 474 -10.12 -18.87 9.77
C LEU A 474 -9.52 -19.70 8.64
N VAL A 475 -8.60 -19.15 7.86
CA VAL A 475 -7.92 -19.88 6.77
C VAL A 475 -7.09 -21.04 7.33
N GLY A 476 -6.36 -20.82 8.42
CA GLY A 476 -5.57 -21.84 9.09
C GLY A 476 -6.44 -22.99 9.65
N LEU A 477 -7.58 -22.68 10.27
CA LEU A 477 -8.54 -23.68 10.74
C LEU A 477 -9.15 -24.49 9.59
N LEU A 478 -9.48 -23.85 8.47
CA LEU A 478 -9.92 -24.53 7.25
C LEU A 478 -8.85 -25.48 6.71
N ALA A 479 -7.57 -25.05 6.71
CA ALA A 479 -6.46 -25.90 6.31
C ALA A 479 -6.26 -27.10 7.26
N CYS A 480 -6.56 -26.97 8.56
CA CYS A 480 -6.52 -28.05 9.54
C CYS A 480 -7.70 -29.01 9.40
N TYR A 481 -8.86 -28.53 8.96
CA TYR A 481 -10.10 -29.31 8.94
C TYR A 481 -10.02 -30.55 8.03
N LEU A 482 -9.49 -30.38 6.82
CA LEU A 482 -9.41 -31.49 5.84
C LEU A 482 -8.55 -32.67 6.33
N PRO A 483 -7.30 -32.48 6.85
CA PRO A 483 -6.51 -33.55 7.40
C PRO A 483 -7.16 -34.20 8.64
N ALA A 484 -7.74 -33.38 9.53
CA ALA A 484 -8.41 -33.88 10.72
C ALA A 484 -9.64 -34.77 10.37
N ARG A 485 -10.41 -34.35 9.37
CA ARG A 485 -11.55 -35.16 8.87
C ARG A 485 -11.09 -36.45 8.19
N ARG A 486 -9.96 -36.44 7.50
CA ARG A 486 -9.39 -37.68 6.92
C ARG A 486 -8.93 -38.64 7.99
N ALA A 487 -8.37 -38.16 9.08
CA ALA A 487 -7.96 -38.99 10.21
C ALA A 487 -9.11 -39.76 10.85
N THR A 488 -10.34 -39.22 10.89
CA THR A 488 -11.51 -39.89 11.44
C THR A 488 -12.13 -40.95 10.53
N ARG A 489 -11.66 -41.07 9.28
CA ARG A 489 -12.15 -42.03 8.28
C ARG A 489 -11.16 -43.17 8.02
N VAL A 490 -10.16 -43.33 8.85
CA VAL A 490 -9.18 -44.40 8.74
C VAL A 490 -9.89 -45.71 9.13
N ASP A 491 -9.85 -46.70 8.22
CA ASP A 491 -10.38 -48.05 8.53
C ASP A 491 -9.41 -48.76 9.46
N PRO A 492 -9.84 -49.17 10.68
CA PRO A 492 -8.98 -49.86 11.63
C PRO A 492 -8.40 -51.16 11.08
N ILE A 493 -9.15 -51.86 10.20
CA ILE A 493 -8.74 -53.15 9.63
C ILE A 493 -7.61 -52.93 8.61
N GLU A 494 -7.75 -51.93 7.74
CA GLU A 494 -6.67 -51.57 6.77
C GLU A 494 -5.43 -51.03 7.48
N ALA A 495 -5.61 -50.20 8.53
CA ALA A 495 -4.48 -49.64 9.30
C ALA A 495 -3.63 -50.67 10.02
N LEU A 496 -4.22 -51.84 10.36
CA LEU A 496 -3.52 -52.96 10.99
C LEU A 496 -2.92 -53.96 9.97
N ARG A 497 -3.39 -53.94 8.70
CA ARG A 497 -3.00 -54.86 7.64
C ARG A 497 -1.82 -54.37 6.78
N THR A 498 -1.48 -53.11 6.83
CA THR A 498 -0.32 -52.56 6.15
C THR A 498 0.97 -52.90 6.92
N GLU A 499 1.63 -54.01 6.50
CA GLU A 499 3.03 -54.31 6.83
C GLU A 499 4.00 -53.41 6.05
#